data_9633d17cc3e05cedeb209237afedc785
#
_entry.id   9633d17cc3e05cedeb209237afedc785
#
_cell.length_a   1.000
_cell.length_b   1.000
_cell.length_c   1.000
_cell.angle_alpha   90.00
_cell.angle_beta   90.00
_cell.angle_gamma   90.00
#
_symmetry.space_group_name_H-M   'P 1'
#
loop_
_entity.id
_entity.type
_entity.pdbx_description
1 polymer ?
#
loop_
_entity_poly.entity_id
_entity_poly.type
_entity_poly.pdbx_seq_one_letter_code
_entity_poly.pdbx_strand_id
1 'polypeptide(L)'
;MSFYQVFDFLRDLNKNNNKAWMDEHRGRYQEVRQFMLGWIENLDKRLQKIDPSYTPNPAKKAISRINNNLVYKPNAPTYRDHFGAEMNKAKDKSSFYVHMSLKAVLSAVGSMVLPKIN
;
A
#
# COMPACT_ATOMS: atom_id res chain seq x y z
N MET A 1 12.28 -2.76 11.06
CA MET A 1 10.94 -2.16 10.90
C MET A 1 9.89 -3.25 10.80
N SER A 2 8.69 -3.00 11.28
CA SER A 2 7.58 -3.94 11.25
C SER A 2 6.33 -3.25 10.75
N PHE A 3 5.27 -4.03 10.50
CA PHE A 3 3.97 -3.47 10.10
C PHE A 3 3.38 -2.57 11.17
N TYR A 4 3.67 -2.79 12.44
CA TYR A 4 3.23 -1.89 13.50
C TYR A 4 3.73 -0.47 13.25
N GLN A 5 4.95 -0.32 12.78
CA GLN A 5 5.52 0.99 12.48
C GLN A 5 4.86 1.62 11.26
N VAL A 6 4.46 0.81 10.29
CA VAL A 6 3.70 1.30 9.13
C VAL A 6 2.35 1.84 9.59
N PHE A 7 1.65 1.09 10.43
CA PHE A 7 0.34 1.53 10.95
C PHE A 7 0.46 2.74 11.86
N ASP A 8 1.48 2.80 12.68
CA ASP A 8 1.75 3.97 13.52
C ASP A 8 1.95 5.21 12.65
N PHE A 9 2.71 5.07 11.58
CA PHE A 9 2.93 6.17 10.64
C PHE A 9 1.60 6.62 9.99
N LEU A 10 0.82 5.67 9.50
CA LEU A 10 -0.46 5.99 8.86
C LEU A 10 -1.43 6.66 9.83
N ARG A 11 -1.45 6.21 11.09
CA ARG A 11 -2.28 6.82 12.11
C ARG A 11 -1.87 8.28 12.37
N ASP A 12 -0.57 8.49 12.53
CA ASP A 12 -0.04 9.84 12.80
C ASP A 12 -0.26 10.76 11.60
N LEU A 13 -0.05 10.25 10.39
CA LEU A 13 -0.33 10.99 9.16
C LEU A 13 -1.81 11.36 9.07
N ASN A 14 -2.69 10.43 9.40
CA ASN A 14 -4.12 10.69 9.33
C ASN A 14 -4.56 11.81 10.28
N LYS A 15 -3.89 11.93 11.43
CA LYS A 15 -4.13 13.00 12.39
C LYS A 15 -3.51 14.34 11.96
N ASN A 16 -2.49 14.30 11.12
CA ASN A 16 -1.70 15.46 10.73
C ASN A 16 -1.53 15.49 9.20
N ASN A 17 -2.65 15.42 8.49
CA ASN A 17 -2.63 15.25 7.05
C ASN A 17 -2.38 16.57 6.32
N ASN A 18 -1.14 17.06 6.40
CA ASN A 18 -0.73 18.29 5.77
C ASN A 18 0.75 18.22 5.39
N LYS A 19 1.14 19.10 4.47
CA LYS A 19 2.49 19.11 3.93
C LYS A 19 3.56 19.44 4.98
N ALA A 20 3.27 20.36 5.89
CA ALA A 20 4.23 20.76 6.93
C ALA A 20 4.62 19.57 7.82
N TRP A 21 3.65 18.80 8.26
CA TRP A 21 3.91 17.61 9.06
C TRP A 21 4.70 16.57 8.27
N MET A 22 4.31 16.33 7.02
CA MET A 22 5.01 15.37 6.17
C MET A 22 6.46 15.79 5.95
N ASP A 23 6.73 17.06 5.72
CA ASP A 23 8.11 17.55 5.50
C ASP A 23 8.97 17.32 6.75
N GLU A 24 8.40 17.50 7.94
CA GLU A 24 9.10 17.23 9.19
C GLU A 24 9.34 15.74 9.42
N HIS A 25 8.51 14.88 8.86
CA HIS A 25 8.56 13.44 9.06
C HIS A 25 8.94 12.67 7.80
N ARG A 26 9.56 13.34 6.85
CA ARG A 26 9.91 12.75 5.55
C ARG A 26 10.81 11.52 5.69
N GLY A 27 11.76 11.59 6.61
CA GLY A 27 12.64 10.44 6.89
C GLY A 27 11.87 9.21 7.34
N ARG A 28 10.89 9.42 8.22
CA ARG A 28 10.03 8.34 8.70
C ARG A 28 9.20 7.75 7.55
N TYR A 29 8.66 8.60 6.70
CA TYR A 29 7.93 8.16 5.51
C TYR A 29 8.82 7.32 4.61
N GLN A 30 10.05 7.74 4.35
CA GLN A 30 10.97 7.00 3.50
C GLN A 30 11.29 5.62 4.06
N GLU A 31 11.47 5.49 5.36
CA GLU A 31 11.71 4.20 6.00
C GLU A 31 10.52 3.26 5.84
N VAL A 32 9.32 3.79 6.08
CA VAL A 32 8.08 3.02 5.93
C VAL A 32 7.90 2.59 4.48
N ARG A 33 8.15 3.50 3.54
CA ARG A 33 8.04 3.19 2.13
C ARG A 33 9.02 2.10 1.69
N GLN A 34 10.26 2.16 2.16
CA GLN A 34 11.26 1.14 1.86
C GLN A 34 10.84 -0.23 2.39
N PHE A 35 10.29 -0.27 3.59
CA PHE A 35 9.75 -1.49 4.14
C PHE A 35 8.64 -2.06 3.25
N MET A 36 7.72 -1.22 2.82
CA MET A 36 6.62 -1.63 1.94
C MET A 36 7.11 -2.10 0.59
N LEU A 37 8.11 -1.42 0.01
CA LEU A 37 8.69 -1.86 -1.26
C LEU A 37 9.30 -3.25 -1.15
N GLY A 38 10.02 -3.54 -0.07
CA GLY A 38 10.60 -4.85 0.17
C GLY A 38 9.54 -5.92 0.32
N TRP A 39 8.47 -5.62 1.05
CA TRP A 39 7.37 -6.55 1.24
C TRP A 39 6.65 -6.86 -0.09
N ILE A 40 6.38 -5.82 -0.89
CA ILE A 40 5.74 -5.97 -2.20
C ILE A 40 6.62 -6.79 -3.13
N GLU A 41 7.92 -6.56 -3.13
CA GLU A 41 8.86 -7.32 -3.94
C GLU A 41 8.85 -8.81 -3.56
N ASN A 42 8.84 -9.11 -2.29
CA ASN A 42 8.78 -10.49 -1.81
C ASN A 42 7.46 -11.16 -2.21
N LEU A 43 6.36 -10.43 -2.10
CA LEU A 43 5.05 -10.96 -2.51
C LEU A 43 5.04 -11.26 -4.00
N ASP A 44 5.56 -10.34 -4.82
CA ASP A 44 5.63 -10.50 -6.26
C ASP A 44 6.42 -11.77 -6.65
N LYS A 45 7.56 -11.97 -6.01
CA LYS A 45 8.38 -13.17 -6.25
C LYS A 45 7.68 -14.46 -5.86
N ARG A 46 6.96 -14.46 -4.74
CA ARG A 46 6.20 -15.62 -4.30
C ARG A 46 5.06 -15.96 -5.25
N LEU A 47 4.36 -14.92 -5.73
CA LEU A 47 3.27 -15.11 -6.67
C LEU A 47 3.76 -15.68 -8.00
N GLN A 48 4.95 -15.26 -8.46
CA GLN A 48 5.56 -15.83 -9.65
C GLN A 48 5.82 -17.33 -9.51
N LYS A 49 6.22 -17.79 -8.32
CA LYS A 49 6.47 -19.20 -8.07
C LYS A 49 5.20 -20.03 -7.98
N ILE A 50 4.13 -19.44 -7.47
CA ILE A 50 2.88 -20.15 -7.24
C ILE A 50 2.03 -20.22 -8.50
N ASP A 51 2.02 -19.15 -9.28
CA ASP A 51 1.16 -19.04 -10.46
C ASP A 51 1.99 -18.74 -11.71
N PRO A 52 2.18 -19.74 -12.58
CA PRO A 52 2.94 -19.52 -13.82
C PRO A 52 2.35 -18.46 -14.74
N SER A 53 1.08 -18.17 -14.60
CA SER A 53 0.41 -17.16 -15.43
C SER A 53 0.53 -15.75 -14.84
N TYR A 54 1.15 -15.61 -13.68
CA TYR A 54 1.31 -14.33 -13.01
C TYR A 54 2.28 -13.42 -13.79
N THR A 55 1.89 -12.18 -14.01
CA THR A 55 2.76 -11.19 -14.66
C THR A 55 3.41 -10.33 -13.61
N PRO A 56 4.73 -10.35 -13.49
CA PRO A 56 5.45 -9.54 -12.50
C PRO A 56 5.21 -8.05 -12.70
N ASN A 57 5.20 -7.33 -11.59
CA ASN A 57 5.15 -5.88 -11.61
C ASN A 57 6.18 -5.35 -10.59
N PRO A 58 7.24 -4.65 -11.05
CA PRO A 58 8.26 -4.14 -10.13
C PRO A 58 7.64 -3.32 -9.00
N ALA A 59 8.13 -3.50 -7.78
CA ALA A 59 7.55 -2.89 -6.60
C ALA A 59 7.40 -1.37 -6.72
N LYS A 60 8.40 -0.70 -7.31
CA LYS A 60 8.34 0.76 -7.50
C LYS A 60 7.22 1.20 -8.43
N LYS A 61 6.82 0.35 -9.37
CA LYS A 61 5.70 0.64 -10.26
C LYS A 61 4.38 0.20 -9.66
N ALA A 62 4.42 -0.84 -8.84
CA ALA A 62 3.22 -1.40 -8.23
C ALA A 62 2.67 -0.53 -7.10
N ILE A 63 3.57 0.06 -6.30
CA ILE A 63 3.18 0.81 -5.11
C ILE A 63 2.44 2.09 -5.48
N SER A 64 1.34 2.37 -4.78
CA SER A 64 0.57 3.58 -5.00
C SER A 64 1.29 4.80 -4.41
N ARG A 65 0.99 5.97 -4.96
CA ARG A 65 1.51 7.23 -4.44
C ARG A 65 0.81 7.56 -3.13
N ILE A 66 1.55 8.16 -2.19
CA ILE A 66 0.93 8.59 -0.93
C ILE A 66 0.10 9.86 -1.14
N ASN A 67 0.43 10.67 -2.14
CA ASN A 67 -0.31 11.90 -2.42
C ASN A 67 -1.62 11.60 -3.12
N ASN A 68 -2.71 12.21 -2.67
CA ASN A 68 -3.95 12.21 -3.41
C ASN A 68 -3.87 13.16 -4.60
N ASN A 69 -4.61 12.86 -5.66
CA ASN A 69 -4.69 13.75 -6.81
C ASN A 69 -5.77 14.79 -6.57
N LEU A 70 -5.37 15.95 -6.07
CA LEU A 70 -6.30 17.01 -5.70
C LEU A 70 -6.89 17.73 -6.90
N VAL A 71 -6.35 17.51 -8.10
CA VAL A 71 -6.94 18.04 -9.33
C VAL A 71 -8.27 17.33 -9.62
N TYR A 72 -8.29 16.01 -9.46
CA TYR A 72 -9.52 15.23 -9.67
C TYR A 72 -10.38 15.14 -8.42
N LYS A 73 -9.78 15.25 -7.24
CA LYS A 73 -10.49 15.13 -5.96
C LYS A 73 -10.12 16.30 -5.06
N PRO A 74 -10.64 17.50 -5.36
CA PRO A 74 -10.22 18.71 -4.61
C PRO A 74 -10.54 18.66 -3.12
N ASN A 75 -11.54 17.88 -2.73
CA ASN A 75 -11.94 17.77 -1.32
C ASN A 75 -11.28 16.60 -0.59
N ALA A 76 -10.41 15.85 -1.26
CA ALA A 76 -9.69 14.74 -0.61
C ALA A 76 -8.60 15.29 0.31
N PRO A 77 -8.19 14.50 1.33
CA PRO A 77 -7.01 14.84 2.12
C PRO A 77 -5.77 14.95 1.25
N THR A 78 -4.78 15.70 1.69
CA THR A 78 -3.53 15.87 0.94
C THR A 78 -2.84 14.53 0.68
N TYR A 79 -2.82 13.66 1.69
CA TYR A 79 -2.21 12.34 1.58
C TYR A 79 -3.23 11.24 1.81
N ARG A 80 -2.97 10.10 1.20
CA ARG A 80 -3.80 8.91 1.37
C ARG A 80 -3.59 8.31 2.74
N ASP A 81 -4.60 7.59 3.22
CA ASP A 81 -4.55 6.91 4.52
C ASP A 81 -4.05 5.47 4.39
N HIS A 82 -3.45 5.11 3.26
CA HIS A 82 -3.09 3.73 2.97
C HIS A 82 -1.89 3.62 2.05
N PHE A 83 -1.27 2.45 2.08
CA PHE A 83 -0.36 1.98 1.05
C PHE A 83 -1.08 0.91 0.24
N GLY A 84 -0.85 0.91 -1.04
CA GLY A 84 -1.44 -0.09 -1.93
C GLY A 84 -0.46 -0.52 -2.99
N ALA A 85 -0.73 -1.65 -3.62
CA ALA A 85 0.09 -2.15 -4.70
C ALA A 85 -0.77 -2.89 -5.72
N GLU A 86 -0.50 -2.64 -7.00
CA GLU A 86 -1.15 -3.34 -8.08
C GLU A 86 -0.29 -4.51 -8.52
N MET A 87 -0.85 -5.72 -8.42
CA MET A 87 -0.16 -6.96 -8.74
C MET A 87 -0.73 -7.57 -10.02
N ASN A 88 0.04 -8.44 -10.65
CA ASN A 88 -0.38 -9.18 -11.84
C ASN A 88 -0.78 -8.28 -13.03
N LYS A 89 0.17 -7.57 -13.59
CA LYS A 89 -0.05 -6.54 -14.61
C LYS A 89 -0.24 -7.06 -16.03
N ALA A 90 -0.86 -8.20 -16.22
CA ALA A 90 -1.12 -8.74 -17.55
C ALA A 90 -2.26 -7.96 -18.22
N LYS A 91 -2.13 -7.72 -19.54
CA LYS A 91 -3.11 -6.94 -20.30
C LYS A 91 -4.48 -7.57 -20.34
N ASP A 92 -4.53 -8.89 -20.45
CA ASP A 92 -5.77 -9.64 -20.64
C ASP A 92 -6.31 -10.24 -19.36
N LYS A 93 -5.76 -9.87 -18.23
CA LYS A 93 -6.17 -10.39 -16.93
C LYS A 93 -6.50 -9.27 -15.98
N SER A 94 -7.37 -9.53 -15.06
CA SER A 94 -7.63 -8.62 -13.97
C SER A 94 -6.42 -8.58 -13.04
N SER A 95 -5.85 -7.41 -12.86
CA SER A 95 -4.87 -7.24 -11.82
C SER A 95 -5.60 -7.27 -10.47
N PHE A 96 -4.89 -7.60 -9.40
CA PHE A 96 -5.47 -7.45 -8.07
C PHE A 96 -4.69 -6.41 -7.28
N TYR A 97 -5.34 -5.87 -6.29
CA TYR A 97 -4.83 -4.74 -5.54
C TYR A 97 -4.67 -5.10 -4.08
N VAL A 98 -3.46 -4.90 -3.56
CA VAL A 98 -3.19 -5.09 -2.14
C VAL A 98 -3.37 -3.74 -1.47
N HIS A 99 -4.16 -3.69 -0.40
CA HIS A 99 -4.50 -2.46 0.29
C HIS A 99 -4.16 -2.60 1.77
N MET A 100 -3.43 -1.62 2.30
CA MET A 100 -3.02 -1.63 3.70
C MET A 100 -3.32 -0.27 4.33
N SER A 101 -4.28 -0.23 5.24
CA SER A 101 -4.66 0.97 5.97
C SER A 101 -5.12 0.56 7.38
N LEU A 102 -5.33 1.53 8.24
CA LEU A 102 -5.86 1.25 9.58
C LEU A 102 -7.26 0.62 9.51
N LYS A 103 -8.10 1.15 8.63
CA LYS A 103 -9.44 0.60 8.42
C LYS A 103 -9.38 -0.81 7.84
N ALA A 104 -8.51 -1.01 6.86
CA ALA A 104 -8.39 -2.30 6.20
C ALA A 104 -7.81 -3.36 7.12
N VAL A 105 -6.96 -2.99 8.08
CA VAL A 105 -6.45 -3.94 9.05
C VAL A 105 -7.59 -4.51 9.87
N LEU A 106 -8.46 -3.65 10.36
CA LEU A 106 -9.61 -4.11 11.13
C LEU A 106 -10.54 -4.97 10.28
N SER A 107 -10.71 -4.61 9.01
CA SER A 107 -11.49 -5.41 8.07
C SER A 107 -10.77 -6.69 7.68
N ALA A 108 -9.45 -6.60 7.48
CA ALA A 108 -8.65 -7.72 7.02
C ALA A 108 -8.52 -8.84 8.04
N VAL A 109 -8.59 -8.54 9.32
CA VAL A 109 -8.58 -9.58 10.34
C VAL A 109 -9.73 -10.54 10.08
N GLY A 110 -10.91 -10.02 9.85
CA GLY A 110 -12.07 -10.82 9.48
C GLY A 110 -11.90 -11.49 8.13
N SER A 111 -11.36 -10.76 7.16
CA SER A 111 -11.17 -11.30 5.81
C SER A 111 -10.09 -12.36 5.74
N MET A 112 -9.05 -12.23 6.52
CA MET A 112 -7.99 -13.24 6.56
C MET A 112 -8.47 -14.53 7.20
N VAL A 113 -9.41 -14.43 8.11
CA VAL A 113 -10.04 -15.61 8.70
C VAL A 113 -11.01 -16.23 7.71
N LEU A 114 -11.52 -15.43 6.79
CA LEU A 114 -12.44 -15.90 5.78
C LEU A 114 -11.67 -16.16 4.50
N PRO A 115 -11.23 -17.36 4.34
CA PRO A 115 -10.38 -17.66 3.21
C PRO A 115 -11.07 -17.40 1.92
N LYS A 116 -12.12 -17.11 1.98
CA LYS A 116 -12.61 -16.75 0.90
C LYS A 116 -12.21 -15.80 0.25
N ILE A 117 -11.78 -15.39 0.80
CA ILE A 117 -11.40 -14.50 0.13
C ILE A 117 -11.18 -14.83 -1.15
N ASN A 118 -11.50 -15.37 -1.38
CA ASN A 118 -11.26 -15.81 -2.41
C ASN A 118 -11.56 -15.47 -3.16
#